data_fd046ae704a7bb627e938f0b6ea94117
#
_entry.id   fd046ae704a7bb627e938f0b6ea94117
#
_cell.length_a   1.000
_cell.length_b   1.000
_cell.length_c   1.000
_cell.angle_alpha   90.00
_cell.angle_beta   90.00
_cell.angle_gamma   90.00
#
_symmetry.space_group_name_H-M   'P 1'
#
loop_
_entity.id
_entity.type
_entity.pdbx_description
1 polymer ?
#
loop_
_entity_poly.entity_id
_entity_poly.type
_entity_poly.pdbx_seq_one_letter_code
_entity_poly.pdbx_strand_id
1 'polypeptide(L)'
;EIQTVETLIKCIVIASGNDASVAMAEYISGSEAAFVQSMNERAKGLGMTGTHFVDCCGLTESPEHLTTARDIAVMSRELITKYPQIHNYSTIWMENITHVTKQGSREFGLSNTNRLLKMATNYRVTGLKTGSTSMAKYCLSATAEKDGVRLIAVIMAAPDYKARFADAQILLNYGYANCRLYEDREMPLLQAMEVTDGVESSVPLQYAGDFSYLGLGGEDFSSIEKKLLLPETLQA
;
A
#
# COMPACT_ATOMS: atom_id res chain seq x y z
N GLU A 1 -22.57 -14.80 15.68
CA GLU A 1 -22.24 -14.92 14.26
C GLU A 1 -20.84 -15.50 14.11
N ILE A 2 -20.65 -16.35 13.11
CA ILE A 2 -19.33 -16.91 12.75
C ILE A 2 -19.01 -16.46 11.33
N GLN A 3 -17.85 -15.83 11.16
CA GLN A 3 -17.35 -15.38 9.87
C GLN A 3 -15.91 -15.84 9.66
N THR A 4 -15.50 -15.95 8.40
CA THR A 4 -14.10 -16.20 8.07
C THR A 4 -13.27 -14.93 8.16
N VAL A 5 -11.97 -15.05 8.38
CA VAL A 5 -11.01 -13.93 8.34
C VAL A 5 -11.11 -13.19 6.99
N GLU A 6 -11.22 -13.93 5.89
CA GLU A 6 -11.39 -13.35 4.55
C GLU A 6 -12.66 -12.49 4.45
N THR A 7 -13.79 -12.97 4.98
CA THR A 7 -15.06 -12.19 5.00
C THR A 7 -14.90 -10.92 5.82
N LEU A 8 -14.24 -10.98 6.99
CA LEU A 8 -13.97 -9.79 7.79
C LEU A 8 -13.09 -8.78 7.04
N ILE A 9 -12.04 -9.25 6.36
CA ILE A 9 -11.19 -8.37 5.51
C ILE A 9 -12.04 -7.69 4.43
N LYS A 10 -12.93 -8.44 3.74
CA LYS A 10 -13.85 -7.88 2.75
C LYS A 10 -14.76 -6.82 3.36
N CYS A 11 -15.35 -7.07 4.51
CA CYS A 11 -16.20 -6.09 5.22
C CYS A 11 -15.41 -4.82 5.56
N ILE A 12 -14.18 -4.94 6.06
CA ILE A 12 -13.31 -3.81 6.41
C ILE A 12 -12.91 -3.01 5.19
N VAL A 13 -12.38 -3.69 4.16
CA VAL A 13 -11.76 -3.01 3.02
C VAL A 13 -12.80 -2.44 2.06
N ILE A 14 -13.86 -3.19 1.75
CA ILE A 14 -14.88 -2.82 0.77
C ILE A 14 -15.89 -1.86 1.40
N ALA A 15 -16.55 -2.29 2.48
CA ALA A 15 -17.68 -1.57 3.08
C ALA A 15 -17.30 -0.68 4.28
N SER A 16 -16.03 -0.73 4.72
CA SER A 16 -15.57 0.03 5.90
C SER A 16 -16.32 -0.36 7.19
N GLY A 17 -16.51 -1.69 7.40
CA GLY A 17 -17.23 -2.22 8.57
C GLY A 17 -16.45 -2.00 9.87
N ASN A 18 -16.98 -1.18 10.78
CA ASN A 18 -16.36 -0.91 12.07
C ASN A 18 -16.44 -2.12 12.99
N ASP A 19 -17.58 -2.80 13.01
CA ASP A 19 -17.81 -4.06 13.73
C ASP A 19 -16.85 -5.17 13.28
N ALA A 20 -16.62 -5.29 11.97
CA ALA A 20 -15.64 -6.23 11.42
C ALA A 20 -14.19 -5.87 11.83
N SER A 21 -13.88 -4.57 11.94
CA SER A 21 -12.57 -4.10 12.41
C SER A 21 -12.35 -4.47 13.89
N VAL A 22 -13.35 -4.25 14.75
CA VAL A 22 -13.28 -4.63 16.16
C VAL A 22 -13.17 -6.15 16.31
N ALA A 23 -14.00 -6.91 15.59
CA ALA A 23 -13.94 -8.38 15.62
C ALA A 23 -12.56 -8.92 15.19
N MET A 24 -11.95 -8.31 14.18
CA MET A 24 -10.60 -8.68 13.73
C MET A 24 -9.55 -8.31 14.78
N ALA A 25 -9.67 -7.11 15.40
CA ALA A 25 -8.77 -6.68 16.46
C ALA A 25 -8.79 -7.61 17.67
N GLU A 26 -9.99 -8.01 18.12
CA GLU A 26 -10.18 -8.97 19.21
C GLU A 26 -9.64 -10.35 18.84
N TYR A 27 -9.86 -10.80 17.60
CA TYR A 27 -9.35 -12.09 17.14
C TYR A 27 -7.80 -12.14 17.14
N ILE A 28 -7.14 -11.06 16.73
CA ILE A 28 -5.68 -11.01 16.59
C ILE A 28 -5.00 -10.83 17.97
N SER A 29 -5.53 -9.95 18.81
CA SER A 29 -4.85 -9.49 20.03
C SER A 29 -5.62 -9.77 21.32
N GLY A 30 -6.76 -10.44 21.24
CA GLY A 30 -7.61 -10.78 22.40
C GLY A 30 -8.48 -9.62 22.89
N SER A 31 -8.16 -8.38 22.52
CA SER A 31 -8.99 -7.19 22.78
C SER A 31 -8.66 -6.06 21.83
N GLU A 32 -9.62 -5.13 21.60
CA GLU A 32 -9.37 -3.93 20.82
C GLU A 32 -8.23 -3.09 21.41
N ALA A 33 -8.18 -2.92 22.74
CA ALA A 33 -7.12 -2.14 23.40
C ALA A 33 -5.72 -2.71 23.14
N ALA A 34 -5.54 -4.04 23.21
CA ALA A 34 -4.28 -4.68 22.91
C ALA A 34 -3.91 -4.54 21.42
N PHE A 35 -4.90 -4.59 20.53
CA PHE A 35 -4.67 -4.37 19.10
C PHE A 35 -4.25 -2.92 18.81
N VAL A 36 -4.89 -1.92 19.44
CA VAL A 36 -4.53 -0.50 19.31
C VAL A 36 -3.11 -0.25 19.81
N GLN A 37 -2.69 -0.90 20.89
CA GLN A 37 -1.29 -0.85 21.32
C GLN A 37 -0.36 -1.36 20.23
N SER A 38 -0.66 -2.52 19.63
CA SER A 38 0.13 -3.09 18.52
C SER A 38 0.13 -2.16 17.29
N MET A 39 -1.00 -1.49 16.99
CA MET A 39 -1.07 -0.48 15.92
C MET A 39 -0.09 0.67 16.18
N ASN A 40 -0.04 1.19 17.40
CA ASN A 40 0.86 2.28 17.78
C ASN A 40 2.34 1.85 17.77
N GLU A 41 2.64 0.66 18.24
CA GLU A 41 3.99 0.06 18.14
C GLU A 41 4.42 -0.09 16.68
N ARG A 42 3.52 -0.55 15.82
CA ARG A 42 3.78 -0.65 14.39
C ARG A 42 3.98 0.70 13.73
N ALA A 43 3.16 1.69 14.05
CA ALA A 43 3.31 3.06 13.56
C ALA A 43 4.68 3.64 13.93
N LYS A 44 5.09 3.46 15.19
CA LYS A 44 6.43 3.86 15.68
C LYS A 44 7.54 3.13 14.90
N GLY A 45 7.41 1.82 14.69
CA GLY A 45 8.38 1.02 13.93
C GLY A 45 8.49 1.42 12.46
N LEU A 46 7.45 2.03 11.88
CA LEU A 46 7.44 2.57 10.53
C LEU A 46 7.92 4.03 10.45
N GLY A 47 8.24 4.66 11.57
CA GLY A 47 8.64 6.06 11.63
C GLY A 47 7.48 7.05 11.43
N MET A 48 6.25 6.65 11.73
CA MET A 48 5.05 7.49 11.67
C MET A 48 4.96 8.38 12.92
N THR A 49 5.78 9.42 12.97
CA THR A 49 5.98 10.24 14.17
C THR A 49 4.82 11.18 14.51
N GLY A 50 3.93 11.43 13.55
CA GLY A 50 2.72 12.25 13.74
C GLY A 50 1.44 11.41 13.93
N THR A 51 1.58 10.11 14.30
CA THR A 51 0.45 9.19 14.38
C THR A 51 0.28 8.62 15.77
N HIS A 52 -0.96 8.68 16.26
CA HIS A 52 -1.40 8.02 17.49
C HIS A 52 -2.83 7.50 17.30
N PHE A 53 -3.02 6.21 17.49
CA PHE A 53 -4.32 5.55 17.40
C PHE A 53 -4.90 5.33 18.80
N VAL A 54 -6.21 5.59 18.95
CA VAL A 54 -6.95 5.31 20.20
C VAL A 54 -8.06 4.28 20.01
N ASP A 55 -8.43 3.97 18.77
CA ASP A 55 -9.30 2.84 18.39
C ASP A 55 -8.82 2.18 17.10
N CYS A 56 -9.39 1.03 16.75
CA CYS A 56 -8.98 0.25 15.59
C CYS A 56 -9.74 0.58 14.29
N CYS A 57 -10.79 1.38 14.32
CA CYS A 57 -11.65 1.64 13.17
C CYS A 57 -11.75 3.13 12.79
N GLY A 58 -11.28 4.05 13.63
CA GLY A 58 -11.29 5.49 13.38
C GLY A 58 -12.66 6.15 13.68
N LEU A 59 -13.51 5.49 14.47
CA LEU A 59 -14.82 6.02 14.85
C LEU A 59 -14.78 6.62 16.27
N THR A 60 -13.77 7.41 16.55
CA THR A 60 -13.61 8.09 17.84
C THR A 60 -13.79 9.60 17.70
N GLU A 61 -14.23 10.25 18.77
CA GLU A 61 -14.24 11.70 18.93
C GLU A 61 -13.02 12.20 19.72
N SER A 62 -12.06 11.32 20.03
CA SER A 62 -10.86 11.69 20.77
C SER A 62 -9.94 12.59 19.93
N PRO A 63 -9.53 13.75 20.45
CA PRO A 63 -8.56 14.61 19.79
C PRO A 63 -7.15 14.00 19.74
N GLU A 64 -6.90 12.91 20.48
CA GLU A 64 -5.63 12.20 20.49
C GLU A 64 -5.50 11.18 19.33
N HIS A 65 -6.59 10.89 18.62
CA HIS A 65 -6.57 10.03 17.43
C HIS A 65 -6.06 10.82 16.23
N LEU A 66 -4.76 10.86 16.06
CA LEU A 66 -4.08 11.75 15.13
C LEU A 66 -3.23 11.00 14.12
N THR A 67 -3.09 11.57 12.93
CA THR A 67 -2.15 11.12 11.91
C THR A 67 -1.81 12.28 10.96
N THR A 68 -0.88 12.03 10.03
CA THR A 68 -0.52 12.95 8.94
C THR A 68 -0.70 12.28 7.58
N ALA A 69 -0.84 13.07 6.52
CA ALA A 69 -0.87 12.54 5.15
C ALA A 69 0.40 11.75 4.81
N ARG A 70 1.56 12.20 5.31
CA ARG A 70 2.84 11.50 5.16
C ARG A 70 2.81 10.12 5.84
N ASP A 71 2.34 10.05 7.06
CA ASP A 71 2.32 8.79 7.83
C ASP A 71 1.36 7.78 7.19
N ILE A 72 0.18 8.23 6.74
CA ILE A 72 -0.73 7.39 5.99
C ILE A 72 -0.11 6.90 4.68
N ALA A 73 0.67 7.72 3.97
CA ALA A 73 1.40 7.29 2.77
C ALA A 73 2.47 6.24 3.11
N VAL A 74 3.21 6.41 4.23
CA VAL A 74 4.19 5.42 4.72
C VAL A 74 3.52 4.08 5.03
N MET A 75 2.42 4.09 5.78
CA MET A 75 1.65 2.89 6.10
C MET A 75 1.08 2.23 4.84
N SER A 76 0.52 3.02 3.94
CA SER A 76 -0.03 2.52 2.67
C SER A 76 1.05 1.86 1.81
N ARG A 77 2.25 2.48 1.73
CA ARG A 77 3.38 1.91 1.00
C ARG A 77 3.82 0.59 1.61
N GLU A 78 3.95 0.52 2.93
CA GLU A 78 4.29 -0.73 3.63
C GLU A 78 3.28 -1.83 3.30
N LEU A 79 1.98 -1.51 3.37
CA LEU A 79 0.90 -2.45 3.08
C LEU A 79 0.97 -2.98 1.63
N ILE A 80 1.02 -2.09 0.63
CA ILE A 80 0.96 -2.52 -0.78
C ILE A 80 2.27 -3.15 -1.28
N THR A 81 3.39 -2.91 -0.62
CA THR A 81 4.68 -3.51 -1.01
C THR A 81 4.90 -4.87 -0.35
N LYS A 82 4.58 -5.01 0.92
CA LYS A 82 4.77 -6.28 1.66
C LYS A 82 3.60 -7.23 1.56
N TYR A 83 2.39 -6.70 1.36
CA TYR A 83 1.15 -7.47 1.29
C TYR A 83 0.33 -7.09 0.05
N PRO A 84 0.88 -7.28 -1.17
CA PRO A 84 0.21 -6.86 -2.42
C PRO A 84 -1.15 -7.53 -2.63
N GLN A 85 -1.43 -8.64 -1.93
CA GLN A 85 -2.72 -9.31 -1.93
C GLN A 85 -3.87 -8.41 -1.46
N ILE A 86 -3.59 -7.30 -0.76
CA ILE A 86 -4.62 -6.32 -0.39
C ILE A 86 -5.39 -5.80 -1.60
N HIS A 87 -4.75 -5.76 -2.78
CA HIS A 87 -5.38 -5.33 -4.01
C HIS A 87 -6.48 -6.30 -4.50
N ASN A 88 -6.46 -7.57 -4.07
CA ASN A 88 -7.53 -8.52 -4.35
C ASN A 88 -8.86 -8.10 -3.68
N TYR A 89 -8.80 -7.28 -2.63
CA TYR A 89 -9.96 -6.78 -1.91
C TYR A 89 -10.24 -5.30 -2.23
N SER A 90 -9.22 -4.46 -2.25
CA SER A 90 -9.36 -3.00 -2.40
C SER A 90 -9.89 -2.58 -3.78
N THR A 91 -9.78 -3.43 -4.80
CA THR A 91 -10.29 -3.19 -6.15
C THR A 91 -11.71 -3.73 -6.39
N ILE A 92 -12.26 -4.52 -5.47
CA ILE A 92 -13.64 -5.01 -5.58
C ILE A 92 -14.60 -3.83 -5.43
N TRP A 93 -15.49 -3.65 -6.42
CA TRP A 93 -16.51 -2.61 -6.37
C TRP A 93 -17.74 -3.05 -5.58
N MET A 94 -18.24 -4.24 -5.84
CA MET A 94 -19.38 -4.83 -5.14
C MET A 94 -19.18 -6.33 -5.01
N GLU A 95 -19.56 -6.89 -3.87
CA GLU A 95 -19.53 -8.32 -3.61
C GLU A 95 -20.61 -8.69 -2.59
N ASN A 96 -21.20 -9.87 -2.72
CA ASN A 96 -22.08 -10.41 -1.72
C ASN A 96 -21.33 -11.34 -0.76
N ILE A 97 -21.65 -11.24 0.51
CA ILE A 97 -21.21 -12.17 1.55
C ILE A 97 -22.40 -12.87 2.18
N THR A 98 -22.18 -14.06 2.70
CA THR A 98 -23.23 -14.79 3.43
C THR A 98 -23.12 -14.50 4.94
N HIS A 99 -24.14 -13.88 5.50
CA HIS A 99 -24.32 -13.74 6.93
C HIS A 99 -24.90 -15.02 7.51
N VAL A 100 -24.18 -15.66 8.44
CA VAL A 100 -24.64 -16.87 9.13
C VAL A 100 -24.88 -16.55 10.60
N THR A 101 -26.12 -16.63 11.04
CA THR A 101 -26.53 -16.42 12.43
C THR A 101 -27.30 -17.63 12.96
N LYS A 102 -27.61 -17.65 14.26
CA LYS A 102 -28.49 -18.69 14.86
C LYS A 102 -29.91 -18.69 14.27
N GLN A 103 -30.32 -17.61 13.60
CA GLN A 103 -31.64 -17.45 12.98
C GLN A 103 -31.67 -17.86 11.50
N GLY A 104 -30.53 -18.30 10.95
CA GLY A 104 -30.36 -18.69 9.55
C GLY A 104 -29.28 -17.90 8.83
N SER A 105 -29.20 -18.10 7.52
CA SER A 105 -28.24 -17.41 6.65
C SER A 105 -28.96 -16.49 5.68
N ARG A 106 -28.33 -15.36 5.35
CA ARG A 106 -28.80 -14.42 4.33
C ARG A 106 -27.64 -13.80 3.58
N GLU A 107 -27.88 -13.43 2.34
CA GLU A 107 -26.92 -12.65 1.55
C GLU A 107 -26.92 -11.17 2.02
N PHE A 108 -25.71 -10.62 2.05
CA PHE A 108 -25.49 -9.20 2.36
C PHE A 108 -24.52 -8.60 1.33
N GLY A 109 -24.95 -7.51 0.68
CA GLY A 109 -24.15 -6.82 -0.35
C GLY A 109 -23.14 -5.85 0.26
N LEU A 110 -21.88 -6.01 -0.07
CA LEU A 110 -20.82 -5.04 0.20
C LEU A 110 -20.68 -4.11 -1.00
N SER A 111 -20.52 -2.81 -0.75
CA SER A 111 -20.26 -1.80 -1.78
C SER A 111 -19.03 -0.96 -1.38
N ASN A 112 -18.09 -0.81 -2.32
CA ASN A 112 -16.86 -0.10 -2.04
C ASN A 112 -17.11 1.40 -1.88
N THR A 113 -16.54 1.95 -0.82
CA THR A 113 -16.63 3.39 -0.53
C THR A 113 -15.69 4.23 -1.38
N ASN A 114 -14.70 3.62 -2.03
CA ASN A 114 -13.74 4.31 -2.89
C ASN A 114 -14.29 4.48 -4.32
N ARG A 115 -14.98 5.57 -4.56
CA ARG A 115 -15.56 5.89 -5.88
C ARG A 115 -14.51 6.16 -6.96
N LEU A 116 -13.24 6.40 -6.61
CA LEU A 116 -12.16 6.55 -7.59
C LEU A 116 -12.04 5.33 -8.50
N LEU A 117 -12.39 4.12 -8.01
CA LEU A 117 -12.45 2.89 -8.79
C LEU A 117 -13.39 2.93 -10.01
N LYS A 118 -14.35 3.86 -10.03
CA LYS A 118 -15.34 4.03 -11.11
C LYS A 118 -15.16 5.33 -11.90
N MET A 119 -14.17 6.13 -11.54
CA MET A 119 -13.88 7.37 -12.26
C MET A 119 -13.03 7.09 -13.49
N ALA A 120 -13.22 7.88 -14.55
CA ALA A 120 -12.39 7.80 -15.74
C ALA A 120 -10.97 8.29 -15.42
N THR A 121 -9.98 7.44 -15.64
CA THR A 121 -8.56 7.72 -15.41
C THR A 121 -7.72 7.13 -16.54
N ASN A 122 -6.54 7.66 -16.77
CA ASN A 122 -5.55 7.10 -17.69
C ASN A 122 -4.52 6.20 -16.98
N TYR A 123 -4.84 5.77 -15.77
CA TYR A 123 -4.10 4.84 -14.92
C TYR A 123 -5.06 3.84 -14.27
N ARG A 124 -4.54 2.71 -13.83
CA ARG A 124 -5.30 1.71 -13.09
C ARG A 124 -5.36 2.09 -11.61
N VAL A 125 -6.55 2.36 -11.09
CA VAL A 125 -6.77 2.55 -9.64
C VAL A 125 -6.71 1.18 -8.95
N THR A 126 -5.86 1.06 -7.93
CA THR A 126 -5.62 -0.19 -7.18
C THR A 126 -6.17 -0.16 -5.75
N GLY A 127 -6.77 0.96 -5.35
CA GLY A 127 -7.39 1.10 -4.03
C GLY A 127 -7.17 2.51 -3.49
N LEU A 128 -7.04 2.74 -2.18
CA LEU A 128 -6.89 1.77 -1.09
C LEU A 128 -8.10 1.89 -0.13
N LYS A 129 -8.18 2.99 0.65
CA LYS A 129 -9.20 3.15 1.69
C LYS A 129 -9.66 4.59 1.86
N THR A 130 -10.96 4.77 2.08
CA THR A 130 -11.58 6.03 2.47
C THR A 130 -11.78 6.10 3.98
N GLY A 131 -11.87 7.31 4.53
CA GLY A 131 -12.30 7.58 5.89
C GLY A 131 -13.21 8.81 5.94
N SER A 132 -14.13 8.86 6.90
CA SER A 132 -14.97 10.03 7.11
C SER A 132 -15.56 10.03 8.51
N THR A 133 -15.34 11.11 9.25
CA THR A 133 -16.01 11.44 10.51
C THR A 133 -16.31 12.95 10.53
N SER A 134 -17.09 13.40 11.50
CA SER A 134 -17.34 14.84 11.70
C SER A 134 -16.06 15.64 11.92
N MET A 135 -15.10 15.07 12.65
CA MET A 135 -13.80 15.70 12.95
C MET A 135 -12.81 15.58 11.79
N ALA A 136 -12.59 14.38 11.27
CA ALA A 136 -11.63 14.11 10.21
C ALA A 136 -12.11 14.59 8.83
N LYS A 137 -13.37 14.93 8.66
CA LYS A 137 -14.00 15.25 7.38
C LYS A 137 -13.81 14.08 6.39
N TYR A 138 -13.44 14.34 5.16
CA TYR A 138 -13.34 13.32 4.12
C TYR A 138 -11.88 13.03 3.78
N CYS A 139 -11.46 11.80 4.05
CA CYS A 139 -10.09 11.34 3.85
C CYS A 139 -10.05 10.21 2.81
N LEU A 140 -8.90 10.09 2.15
CA LEU A 140 -8.64 9.03 1.17
C LEU A 140 -7.14 8.72 1.12
N SER A 141 -6.79 7.46 1.24
CA SER A 141 -5.53 6.93 0.70
C SER A 141 -5.85 6.26 -0.62
N ALA A 142 -5.41 6.85 -1.73
CA ALA A 142 -5.58 6.32 -3.07
C ALA A 142 -4.29 5.68 -3.57
N THR A 143 -4.40 4.53 -4.22
CA THR A 143 -3.27 3.87 -4.89
C THR A 143 -3.61 3.65 -6.36
N ALA A 144 -2.61 3.82 -7.20
CA ALA A 144 -2.75 3.64 -8.65
C ALA A 144 -1.46 3.13 -9.27
N GLU A 145 -1.57 2.57 -10.48
CA GLU A 145 -0.47 2.03 -11.26
C GLU A 145 -0.60 2.41 -12.73
N LYS A 146 0.52 2.81 -13.32
CA LYS A 146 0.66 3.10 -14.74
C LYS A 146 2.11 2.90 -15.18
N ASP A 147 2.32 2.21 -16.29
CA ASP A 147 3.64 2.03 -16.92
C ASP A 147 4.73 1.57 -15.91
N GLY A 148 4.40 0.62 -15.03
CA GLY A 148 5.29 0.13 -13.98
C GLY A 148 5.44 1.04 -12.75
N VAL A 149 4.99 2.29 -12.83
CA VAL A 149 5.02 3.23 -11.71
C VAL A 149 3.80 3.06 -10.82
N ARG A 150 4.02 2.87 -9.53
CA ARG A 150 2.97 2.83 -8.50
C ARG A 150 3.01 4.10 -7.67
N LEU A 151 1.87 4.79 -7.57
CA LEU A 151 1.74 6.02 -6.80
C LEU A 151 0.71 5.88 -5.69
N ILE A 152 0.93 6.65 -4.64
CA ILE A 152 0.01 6.81 -3.50
C ILE A 152 -0.29 8.29 -3.38
N ALA A 153 -1.59 8.64 -3.36
CA ALA A 153 -2.07 9.98 -3.05
C ALA A 153 -2.90 9.93 -1.77
N VAL A 154 -2.55 10.76 -0.80
CA VAL A 154 -3.26 10.84 0.48
C VAL A 154 -3.93 12.19 0.61
N ILE A 155 -5.25 12.17 0.77
CA ILE A 155 -6.08 13.34 1.00
C ILE A 155 -6.59 13.29 2.45
N MET A 156 -6.40 14.37 3.18
CA MET A 156 -6.88 14.52 4.55
C MET A 156 -7.81 15.73 4.64
N ALA A 157 -8.89 15.58 5.40
CA ALA A 157 -9.80 16.66 5.74
C ALA A 157 -10.41 17.42 4.54
N ALA A 158 -10.67 16.75 3.40
CA ALA A 158 -11.37 17.37 2.28
C ALA A 158 -12.75 17.89 2.71
N PRO A 159 -13.23 19.00 2.12
CA PRO A 159 -14.48 19.66 2.56
C PRO A 159 -15.73 18.81 2.31
N ASP A 160 -15.70 17.97 1.28
CA ASP A 160 -16.80 17.08 0.93
C ASP A 160 -16.31 15.77 0.30
N TYR A 161 -17.23 14.82 0.13
CA TYR A 161 -16.89 13.49 -0.38
C TYR A 161 -16.43 13.48 -1.84
N LYS A 162 -16.77 14.48 -2.67
CA LYS A 162 -16.36 14.56 -4.07
C LYS A 162 -14.96 15.15 -4.16
N ALA A 163 -14.67 16.18 -3.37
CA ALA A 163 -13.38 16.86 -3.35
C ALA A 163 -12.24 15.89 -3.10
N ARG A 164 -12.34 14.96 -2.13
CA ARG A 164 -11.27 13.98 -1.86
C ARG A 164 -10.88 13.14 -3.08
N PHE A 165 -11.84 12.81 -3.97
CA PHE A 165 -11.54 12.05 -5.19
C PHE A 165 -10.97 12.94 -6.29
N ALA A 166 -11.49 14.16 -6.45
CA ALA A 166 -10.96 15.14 -7.40
C ALA A 166 -9.50 15.50 -7.08
N ASP A 167 -9.21 15.78 -5.81
CA ASP A 167 -7.86 16.11 -5.34
C ASP A 167 -6.91 14.92 -5.53
N ALA A 168 -7.37 13.70 -5.27
CA ALA A 168 -6.58 12.49 -5.51
C ALA A 168 -6.25 12.31 -7.00
N GLN A 169 -7.21 12.57 -7.91
CA GLN A 169 -6.94 12.53 -9.36
C GLN A 169 -5.92 13.60 -9.77
N ILE A 170 -6.01 14.81 -9.23
CA ILE A 170 -5.04 15.89 -9.51
C ILE A 170 -3.64 15.46 -9.09
N LEU A 171 -3.48 14.93 -7.86
CA LEU A 171 -2.18 14.48 -7.37
C LEU A 171 -1.62 13.30 -8.16
N LEU A 172 -2.46 12.30 -8.48
CA LEU A 172 -2.02 11.14 -9.28
C LEU A 172 -1.63 11.57 -10.71
N ASN A 173 -2.42 12.43 -11.35
CA ASN A 173 -2.08 12.97 -12.67
C ASN A 173 -0.77 13.76 -12.64
N TYR A 174 -0.56 14.58 -11.62
CA TYR A 174 0.70 15.30 -11.42
C TYR A 174 1.88 14.32 -11.26
N GLY A 175 1.72 13.30 -10.42
CA GLY A 175 2.75 12.28 -10.22
C GLY A 175 3.11 11.58 -11.53
N TYR A 176 2.13 11.06 -12.27
CA TYR A 176 2.38 10.39 -13.56
C TYR A 176 2.90 11.31 -14.67
N ALA A 177 2.63 12.62 -14.60
CA ALA A 177 3.22 13.58 -15.53
C ALA A 177 4.70 13.87 -15.22
N ASN A 178 5.13 13.68 -13.97
CA ASN A 178 6.47 14.04 -13.48
C ASN A 178 7.34 12.84 -13.06
N CYS A 179 6.85 11.61 -13.19
CA CYS A 179 7.62 10.41 -12.87
C CYS A 179 7.79 9.54 -14.11
N ARG A 180 9.00 8.99 -14.28
CA ARG A 180 9.31 8.00 -15.31
C ARG A 180 10.12 6.86 -14.69
N LEU A 181 9.79 5.62 -15.08
CA LEU A 181 10.56 4.45 -14.68
C LEU A 181 11.64 4.19 -15.73
N TYR A 182 12.89 4.17 -15.29
CA TYR A 182 13.98 3.59 -16.03
C TYR A 182 14.13 2.14 -15.61
N GLU A 183 14.15 1.23 -16.57
CA GLU A 183 14.45 -0.19 -16.37
C GLU A 183 15.71 -0.52 -17.14
N ASP A 184 16.73 -1.02 -16.47
CA ASP A 184 17.94 -1.46 -17.14
C ASP A 184 17.71 -2.82 -17.79
N ARG A 185 17.53 -2.81 -19.11
CA ARG A 185 17.32 -4.01 -19.93
C ARG A 185 18.58 -4.48 -20.64
N GLU A 186 19.67 -3.71 -20.56
CA GLU A 186 20.94 -3.96 -21.24
C GLU A 186 22.08 -4.04 -20.22
N MET A 187 22.09 -5.09 -19.43
CA MET A 187 23.17 -5.31 -18.48
C MET A 187 24.40 -5.85 -19.19
N PRO A 188 25.64 -5.38 -18.84
CA PRO A 188 26.87 -5.93 -19.36
C PRO A 188 26.97 -7.44 -19.14
N LEU A 189 27.55 -8.15 -20.11
CA LEU A 189 27.81 -9.58 -19.94
C LEU A 189 28.85 -9.78 -18.83
N LEU A 190 28.51 -10.60 -17.83
CA LEU A 190 29.44 -10.96 -16.77
C LEU A 190 30.32 -12.12 -17.21
N GLN A 191 31.65 -11.95 -17.09
CA GLN A 191 32.60 -13.03 -17.26
C GLN A 191 32.80 -13.78 -15.94
N ALA A 192 33.18 -15.04 -16.00
CA ALA A 192 33.56 -15.78 -14.79
C ALA A 192 34.76 -15.10 -14.12
N MET A 193 34.79 -15.07 -12.81
CA MET A 193 35.89 -14.53 -12.02
C MET A 193 36.85 -15.62 -11.57
N GLU A 194 38.14 -15.29 -11.62
CA GLU A 194 39.20 -16.15 -11.09
C GLU A 194 39.10 -16.22 -9.55
N VAL A 195 39.35 -17.41 -9.03
CA VAL A 195 39.36 -17.67 -7.56
C VAL A 195 40.76 -18.10 -7.17
N THR A 196 41.36 -17.40 -6.21
CA THR A 196 42.62 -17.77 -5.58
C THR A 196 42.37 -18.59 -4.31
N ASP A 197 43.16 -19.62 -4.10
CA ASP A 197 43.11 -20.54 -2.96
C ASP A 197 41.78 -21.34 -2.85
N GLY A 198 41.00 -21.42 -3.92
CA GLY A 198 39.77 -22.20 -3.99
C GLY A 198 39.93 -23.57 -4.62
N VAL A 199 38.93 -24.44 -4.45
CA VAL A 199 38.87 -25.75 -5.12
C VAL A 199 38.65 -25.57 -6.62
N GLU A 200 37.82 -24.63 -7.01
CA GLU A 200 37.56 -24.24 -8.39
C GLU A 200 38.37 -23.00 -8.74
N SER A 201 38.96 -22.98 -9.94
CA SER A 201 39.77 -21.87 -10.41
C SER A 201 38.97 -20.65 -10.84
N SER A 202 37.68 -20.78 -11.07
CA SER A 202 36.79 -19.67 -11.43
C SER A 202 35.36 -19.96 -11.03
N VAL A 203 34.60 -18.88 -10.83
CA VAL A 203 33.14 -18.94 -10.53
C VAL A 203 32.35 -18.10 -11.53
N PRO A 204 31.19 -18.59 -12.00
CA PRO A 204 30.32 -17.80 -12.84
C PRO A 204 29.65 -16.69 -12.00
N LEU A 205 29.53 -15.51 -12.59
CA LEU A 205 28.81 -14.39 -11.95
C LEU A 205 27.43 -14.26 -12.55
N GLN A 206 26.49 -13.81 -11.72
CA GLN A 206 25.14 -13.42 -12.14
C GLN A 206 24.69 -12.17 -11.39
N TYR A 207 23.85 -11.39 -12.03
CA TYR A 207 23.19 -10.27 -11.35
C TYR A 207 22.20 -10.79 -10.31
N ALA A 208 22.15 -10.15 -9.14
CA ALA A 208 21.23 -10.52 -8.08
C ALA A 208 19.77 -10.09 -8.37
N GLY A 209 19.55 -9.24 -9.37
CA GLY A 209 18.24 -8.76 -9.79
C GLY A 209 18.35 -7.67 -10.85
N ASP A 210 17.19 -7.24 -11.35
CA ASP A 210 17.09 -6.15 -12.31
C ASP A 210 17.22 -4.79 -11.61
N PHE A 211 17.82 -3.83 -12.30
CA PHE A 211 17.93 -2.47 -11.82
C PHE A 211 16.82 -1.62 -12.42
N SER A 212 16.10 -0.91 -11.55
CA SER A 212 15.13 0.12 -11.96
C SER A 212 15.32 1.39 -11.14
N TYR A 213 15.07 2.53 -11.77
CA TYR A 213 15.19 3.85 -11.16
C TYR A 213 13.96 4.71 -11.50
N LEU A 214 13.37 5.34 -10.49
CA LEU A 214 12.27 6.27 -10.68
C LEU A 214 12.81 7.69 -10.83
N GLY A 215 12.89 8.16 -12.06
CA GLY A 215 13.27 9.55 -12.36
C GLY A 215 12.13 10.53 -12.13
N LEU A 216 12.50 11.74 -11.73
CA LEU A 216 11.57 12.84 -11.43
C LEU A 216 11.89 14.05 -12.30
N GLY A 217 10.85 14.86 -12.60
CA GLY A 217 11.03 16.19 -13.20
C GLY A 217 11.58 16.21 -14.62
N GLY A 218 11.43 15.11 -15.37
CA GLY A 218 11.89 15.05 -16.77
C GLY A 218 13.37 14.72 -16.93
N GLU A 219 13.98 14.06 -15.95
CA GLU A 219 15.34 13.54 -16.04
C GLU A 219 15.59 12.79 -17.35
N ASP A 220 16.75 13.02 -17.95
CA ASP A 220 17.18 12.36 -19.18
C ASP A 220 17.94 11.08 -18.85
N PHE A 221 17.32 9.94 -19.13
CA PHE A 221 17.92 8.63 -18.91
C PHE A 221 19.01 8.25 -19.92
N SER A 222 19.16 8.99 -21.02
CA SER A 222 20.24 8.77 -21.99
C SER A 222 21.61 9.10 -21.42
N SER A 223 21.66 9.89 -20.34
CA SER A 223 22.89 10.25 -19.64
C SER A 223 23.31 9.27 -18.53
N ILE A 224 22.57 8.19 -18.33
CA ILE A 224 22.92 7.18 -17.31
C ILE A 224 24.17 6.42 -17.73
N GLU A 225 25.22 6.59 -16.97
CA GLU A 225 26.46 5.82 -17.13
C GLU A 225 26.40 4.55 -16.27
N LYS A 226 26.77 3.42 -16.86
CA LYS A 226 26.86 2.14 -16.18
C LYS A 226 28.33 1.80 -15.96
N LYS A 227 28.67 1.48 -14.71
CA LYS A 227 30.01 1.04 -14.36
C LYS A 227 29.94 -0.28 -13.61
N LEU A 228 30.53 -1.33 -14.21
CA LEU A 228 30.72 -2.60 -13.55
C LEU A 228 31.95 -2.51 -12.64
N LEU A 229 31.75 -2.70 -11.34
CA LEU A 229 32.83 -2.72 -10.34
C LEU A 229 32.95 -4.14 -9.80
N LEU A 230 33.97 -4.83 -10.25
CA LEU A 230 34.33 -6.17 -9.77
C LEU A 230 35.75 -6.13 -9.21
N PRO A 231 36.06 -6.89 -8.16
CA PRO A 231 37.45 -7.14 -7.79
C PRO A 231 38.17 -7.91 -8.90
N GLU A 232 39.48 -7.86 -8.95
CA GLU A 232 40.28 -8.60 -9.97
C GLU A 232 40.18 -10.11 -9.75
N THR A 233 40.19 -10.55 -8.50
CA THR A 233 40.06 -11.97 -8.10
C THR A 233 39.21 -12.11 -6.86
N LEU A 234 38.67 -13.31 -6.64
CA LEU A 234 38.03 -13.71 -5.39
C LEU A 234 39.01 -14.58 -4.60
N GLN A 235 39.05 -14.34 -3.30
CA GLN A 235 39.78 -15.20 -2.37
C GLN A 235 38.79 -16.19 -1.72
N ALA A 236 39.10 -17.48 -1.70
CA ALA A 236 38.25 -18.51 -1.11
C ALA A 236 38.29 -18.52 0.42
#